data_c0e4ceec104780e840dde0873180503f
#
_entry.id   c0e4ceec104780e840dde0873180503f
#
_cell.length_a   1.000
_cell.length_b   1.000
_cell.length_c   1.000
_cell.angle_alpha   90.00
_cell.angle_beta   90.00
_cell.angle_gamma   90.00
#
_symmetry.space_group_name_H-M   'P 1'
#
loop_
_entity.id
_entity.type
_entity.pdbx_description
1 polymer ?
#
loop_
_entity_poly.entity_id
_entity_poly.type
_entity_poly.pdbx_seq_one_letter_code
_entity_poly.pdbx_strand_id
1 'polypeptide(L)'
;MNRYLPELCRFLYDYASSHPRCTKDEISRATSTQFSLAKKRSVYYCPEFAVRFSSAKGRSFSNGVLSLSALQKYDQSPFVVCIVRPQGVEMILANTTFLKKISHSSQQLRIDKIRGTFLGHDILREYEGIANRPENFDELFYIHAQFTWEENLVRLIETTNAIVPAGQRFEPTEQQRANILQASELANLLSNNPEYLQIGNELSQRVDENLEAILDAGEIDNVNLRGNRIEQLITGADGLRLLEDMSRTLTIGHEVKVDIKTKILTLSSNPKGFTIDKVLKTLASGNTVISFFFVGINTESKFVVTSLVSILDETILNATRIQFHWAGRNSRGVTQLTGNLSRVFEADFLESVNINLAKEFLQKLIELKPVTSDS
;
A
#
# COMPACT_ATOMS: atom_id res chain seq x y z
N MET A 1 3.16 -24.49 -29.57
CA MET A 1 2.76 -25.10 -28.29
C MET A 1 3.93 -25.03 -27.32
N ASN A 2 3.77 -24.41 -26.18
CA ASN A 2 4.84 -24.31 -25.17
C ASN A 2 4.91 -25.62 -24.37
N ARG A 3 5.92 -26.47 -24.69
CA ARG A 3 6.08 -27.79 -24.07
C ARG A 3 6.27 -27.71 -22.53
N TYR A 4 6.86 -26.65 -22.05
CA TYR A 4 7.24 -26.50 -20.64
C TYR A 4 6.08 -26.03 -19.73
N LEU A 5 5.05 -25.36 -20.27
CA LEU A 5 3.94 -24.86 -19.48
C LEU A 5 3.07 -25.99 -18.89
N PRO A 6 2.69 -27.05 -19.65
CA PRO A 6 2.03 -28.21 -19.06
C PRO A 6 2.89 -28.96 -18.05
N GLU A 7 4.21 -29.04 -18.29
CA GLU A 7 5.15 -29.67 -17.34
C GLU A 7 5.24 -28.90 -16.04
N LEU A 8 5.29 -27.55 -16.08
CA LEU A 8 5.24 -26.69 -14.90
C LEU A 8 3.94 -26.93 -14.10
N CYS A 9 2.80 -26.89 -14.78
CA CYS A 9 1.50 -27.06 -14.12
C CYS A 9 1.38 -28.43 -13.45
N ARG A 10 1.81 -29.50 -14.12
CA ARG A 10 1.82 -30.84 -13.57
C ARG A 10 2.73 -30.93 -12.35
N PHE A 11 3.96 -30.45 -12.46
CA PHE A 11 4.90 -30.42 -11.33
C PHE A 11 4.34 -29.72 -10.12
N LEU A 12 3.71 -28.55 -10.29
CA LEU A 12 3.15 -27.78 -9.19
C LEU A 12 1.98 -28.52 -8.50
N TYR A 13 1.10 -29.17 -9.27
CA TYR A 13 0.03 -30.00 -8.71
C TYR A 13 0.56 -31.24 -7.98
N ASP A 14 1.50 -31.96 -8.59
CA ASP A 14 2.08 -33.17 -8.01
C ASP A 14 2.85 -32.85 -6.72
N TYR A 15 3.62 -31.75 -6.73
CA TYR A 15 4.34 -31.30 -5.55
C TYR A 15 3.39 -30.94 -4.42
N ALA A 16 2.36 -30.15 -4.68
CA ALA A 16 1.38 -29.74 -3.67
C ALA A 16 0.58 -30.95 -3.13
N SER A 17 0.28 -31.93 -3.97
CA SER A 17 -0.41 -33.16 -3.58
C SER A 17 0.46 -34.05 -2.71
N SER A 18 1.75 -34.15 -3.03
CA SER A 18 2.72 -34.97 -2.28
C SER A 18 3.20 -34.29 -0.98
N HIS A 19 3.06 -32.99 -0.87
CA HIS A 19 3.48 -32.18 0.28
C HIS A 19 2.29 -31.38 0.82
N PRO A 20 1.31 -32.00 1.50
CA PRO A 20 0.16 -31.31 2.05
C PRO A 20 0.60 -30.17 3.01
N ARG A 21 0.02 -28.97 2.83
CA ARG A 21 0.36 -27.74 3.57
C ARG A 21 1.74 -27.17 3.28
N CYS A 22 2.37 -27.53 2.14
CA CYS A 22 3.61 -26.89 1.74
C CYS A 22 3.47 -25.37 1.72
N THR A 23 4.52 -24.68 2.13
CA THR A 23 4.58 -23.22 2.10
C THR A 23 4.93 -22.72 0.69
N LYS A 24 4.62 -21.45 0.45
CA LYS A 24 5.02 -20.75 -0.77
C LYS A 24 6.53 -20.89 -1.04
N ASP A 25 7.34 -20.81 0.01
CA ASP A 25 8.79 -20.81 -0.11
C ASP A 25 9.37 -22.21 -0.41
N GLU A 26 8.74 -23.25 0.10
CA GLU A 26 9.10 -24.64 -0.22
C GLU A 26 8.81 -24.96 -1.68
N ILE A 27 7.58 -24.74 -2.15
CA ILE A 27 7.21 -25.03 -3.54
C ILE A 27 7.97 -24.15 -4.52
N SER A 28 8.24 -22.87 -4.18
CA SER A 28 9.02 -22.01 -5.07
C SER A 28 10.47 -22.44 -5.21
N ARG A 29 11.10 -22.94 -4.14
CA ARG A 29 12.44 -23.53 -4.19
C ARG A 29 12.48 -24.81 -5.00
N ALA A 30 11.55 -25.73 -4.76
CA ALA A 30 11.44 -26.97 -5.52
C ALA A 30 11.27 -26.71 -7.02
N THR A 31 10.37 -25.79 -7.39
CA THR A 31 10.13 -25.38 -8.78
C THR A 31 11.39 -24.76 -9.41
N SER A 32 12.06 -23.88 -8.66
CA SER A 32 13.30 -23.24 -9.14
C SER A 32 14.39 -24.26 -9.42
N THR A 33 14.53 -25.26 -8.58
CA THR A 33 15.49 -26.36 -8.77
C THR A 33 15.12 -27.22 -9.97
N GLN A 34 13.85 -27.64 -10.08
CA GLN A 34 13.35 -28.53 -11.13
C GLN A 34 13.52 -27.96 -12.54
N PHE A 35 13.27 -26.65 -12.69
CA PHE A 35 13.29 -25.96 -14.00
C PHE A 35 14.48 -25.03 -14.16
N SER A 36 15.46 -25.06 -13.27
CA SER A 36 16.66 -24.20 -13.28
C SER A 36 16.31 -22.71 -13.43
N LEU A 37 15.29 -22.24 -12.69
CA LEU A 37 14.77 -20.90 -12.86
C LEU A 37 15.71 -19.83 -12.27
N ALA A 38 15.94 -18.78 -13.03
CA ALA A 38 16.50 -17.54 -12.51
C ALA A 38 15.47 -16.82 -11.64
N LYS A 39 15.93 -16.04 -10.64
CA LYS A 39 15.07 -15.26 -9.77
C LYS A 39 15.40 -13.77 -9.87
N LYS A 40 14.38 -12.95 -10.10
CA LYS A 40 14.47 -11.50 -10.00
C LYS A 40 13.37 -10.96 -9.09
N ARG A 41 13.74 -10.50 -7.88
CA ARG A 41 12.80 -10.11 -6.83
C ARG A 41 11.85 -11.26 -6.48
N SER A 42 10.56 -11.13 -6.84
CA SER A 42 9.50 -12.11 -6.53
C SER A 42 9.08 -12.97 -7.72
N VAL A 43 9.78 -12.88 -8.85
CA VAL A 43 9.50 -13.64 -10.08
C VAL A 43 10.63 -14.64 -10.34
N TYR A 44 10.25 -15.87 -10.59
CA TYR A 44 11.11 -16.94 -11.07
C TYR A 44 10.85 -17.12 -12.56
N TYR A 45 11.87 -17.28 -13.38
CA TYR A 45 11.71 -17.26 -14.83
C TYR A 45 12.80 -18.06 -15.57
N CYS A 46 12.43 -18.51 -16.73
CA CYS A 46 13.30 -19.03 -17.79
C CYS A 46 12.84 -18.43 -19.13
N PRO A 47 13.45 -18.74 -20.27
CA PRO A 47 13.00 -18.27 -21.58
C PRO A 47 11.56 -18.65 -21.91
N GLU A 48 11.10 -19.79 -21.44
CA GLU A 48 9.84 -20.41 -21.81
C GLU A 48 8.65 -19.92 -21.01
N PHE A 49 8.86 -19.51 -19.75
CA PHE A 49 7.79 -19.00 -18.86
C PHE A 49 8.34 -18.20 -17.70
N ALA A 50 7.47 -17.46 -17.06
CA ALA A 50 7.72 -16.85 -15.77
C ALA A 50 6.63 -17.25 -14.77
N VAL A 51 7.00 -17.40 -13.49
CA VAL A 51 6.08 -17.76 -12.42
C VAL A 51 6.29 -16.90 -11.19
N ARG A 52 5.18 -16.47 -10.59
CA ARG A 52 5.16 -15.82 -9.30
C ARG A 52 4.36 -16.63 -8.30
N PHE A 53 4.96 -16.91 -7.16
CA PHE A 53 4.28 -17.60 -6.07
C PHE A 53 3.66 -16.59 -5.09
N SER A 54 2.43 -16.88 -4.68
CA SER A 54 1.69 -16.12 -3.69
C SER A 54 0.96 -17.08 -2.75
N SER A 55 0.65 -16.65 -1.54
CA SER A 55 -0.16 -17.44 -0.61
C SER A 55 -1.50 -16.77 -0.34
N ALA A 56 -2.57 -17.56 -0.21
CA ALA A 56 -3.88 -17.09 0.20
C ALA A 56 -4.56 -18.11 1.13
N LYS A 57 -5.14 -17.62 2.24
CA LYS A 57 -5.85 -18.47 3.23
C LYS A 57 -7.28 -18.79 2.80
N GLY A 58 -7.95 -17.87 2.11
CA GLY A 58 -9.34 -17.99 1.68
C GLY A 58 -9.50 -18.08 0.16
N ARG A 59 -10.77 -18.10 -0.31
CA ARG A 59 -11.08 -18.14 -1.76
C ARG A 59 -10.65 -16.88 -2.51
N SER A 60 -10.68 -15.72 -1.85
CA SER A 60 -10.25 -14.46 -2.45
C SER A 60 -8.71 -14.37 -2.51
N PHE A 61 -8.21 -13.73 -3.56
CA PHE A 61 -6.80 -13.41 -3.72
C PHE A 61 -6.68 -11.95 -4.16
N SER A 62 -6.24 -11.08 -3.24
CA SER A 62 -6.12 -9.64 -3.46
C SER A 62 -4.72 -9.09 -3.20
N ASN A 63 -3.74 -9.94 -2.95
CA ASN A 63 -2.36 -9.50 -2.74
C ASN A 63 -1.81 -8.83 -4.00
N GLY A 64 -0.93 -7.85 -3.83
CA GLY A 64 -0.20 -7.21 -4.92
C GLY A 64 0.61 -8.26 -5.70
N VAL A 65 0.34 -8.38 -6.99
CA VAL A 65 1.00 -9.38 -7.82
C VAL A 65 2.30 -8.83 -8.38
N LEU A 66 2.24 -7.76 -9.17
CA LEU A 66 3.41 -7.22 -9.83
C LEU A 66 3.14 -5.78 -10.27
N SER A 67 4.21 -4.98 -10.46
CA SER A 67 4.09 -3.74 -11.20
C SER A 67 4.02 -4.01 -12.70
N LEU A 68 3.29 -3.19 -13.45
CA LEU A 68 3.20 -3.31 -14.90
C LEU A 68 4.58 -3.19 -15.57
N SER A 69 5.43 -2.29 -15.10
CA SER A 69 6.80 -2.15 -15.59
C SER A 69 7.69 -3.37 -15.36
N ALA A 70 7.35 -4.19 -14.36
CA ALA A 70 8.04 -5.47 -14.14
C ALA A 70 7.41 -6.58 -14.99
N LEU A 71 6.07 -6.59 -15.14
CA LEU A 71 5.36 -7.54 -15.99
C LEU A 71 5.81 -7.43 -17.46
N GLN A 72 6.04 -6.21 -17.96
CA GLN A 72 6.53 -5.97 -19.33
C GLN A 72 7.70 -6.87 -19.73
N LYS A 73 8.56 -7.21 -18.77
CA LYS A 73 9.75 -8.05 -19.03
C LYS A 73 9.43 -9.52 -19.28
N TYR A 74 8.26 -9.96 -18.88
CA TYR A 74 7.83 -11.34 -18.92
C TYR A 74 6.58 -11.56 -19.79
N ASP A 75 6.02 -10.48 -20.33
CA ASP A 75 4.73 -10.54 -21.02
C ASP A 75 4.78 -11.29 -22.36
N GLN A 76 5.97 -11.42 -22.95
CA GLN A 76 6.19 -12.19 -24.17
C GLN A 76 6.31 -13.70 -23.93
N SER A 77 6.28 -14.14 -22.67
CA SER A 77 6.23 -15.55 -22.27
C SER A 77 5.03 -15.76 -21.35
N PRO A 78 4.50 -16.98 -21.22
CA PRO A 78 3.44 -17.25 -20.24
C PRO A 78 3.87 -16.80 -18.84
N PHE A 79 3.10 -15.87 -18.25
CA PHE A 79 3.31 -15.40 -16.89
C PHE A 79 2.27 -16.02 -15.95
N VAL A 80 2.68 -17.03 -15.20
CA VAL A 80 1.82 -17.79 -14.29
C VAL A 80 1.87 -17.21 -12.88
N VAL A 81 0.72 -17.00 -12.27
CA VAL A 81 0.60 -16.77 -10.83
C VAL A 81 0.16 -18.08 -10.17
N CYS A 82 1.04 -18.66 -9.36
CA CYS A 82 0.76 -19.83 -8.55
C CYS A 82 0.34 -19.37 -7.13
N ILE A 83 -0.91 -19.63 -6.77
CA ILE A 83 -1.50 -19.29 -5.47
C ILE A 83 -1.47 -20.53 -4.60
N VAL A 84 -0.61 -20.52 -3.59
CA VAL A 84 -0.49 -21.60 -2.61
C VAL A 84 -1.55 -21.43 -1.53
N ARG A 85 -2.39 -22.44 -1.37
CA ARG A 85 -3.49 -22.52 -0.40
C ARG A 85 -3.25 -23.68 0.56
N PRO A 86 -3.92 -23.71 1.74
CA PRO A 86 -3.81 -24.85 2.66
C PRO A 86 -4.20 -26.20 2.05
N GLN A 87 -5.00 -26.20 1.00
CA GLN A 87 -5.57 -27.40 0.35
C GLN A 87 -4.95 -27.72 -1.03
N GLY A 88 -3.89 -27.01 -1.43
CA GLY A 88 -3.23 -27.21 -2.71
C GLY A 88 -2.84 -25.89 -3.40
N VAL A 89 -2.72 -25.95 -4.71
CA VAL A 89 -2.33 -24.78 -5.52
C VAL A 89 -3.40 -24.46 -6.57
N GLU A 90 -3.50 -23.17 -6.88
CA GLU A 90 -4.30 -22.64 -7.98
C GLU A 90 -3.37 -21.86 -8.90
N MET A 91 -3.49 -22.06 -10.19
CA MET A 91 -2.67 -21.38 -11.18
C MET A 91 -3.54 -20.58 -12.15
N ILE A 92 -3.08 -19.38 -12.50
CA ILE A 92 -3.75 -18.47 -13.43
C ILE A 92 -2.71 -17.75 -14.28
N LEU A 93 -2.99 -17.54 -15.56
CA LEU A 93 -2.21 -16.67 -16.43
C LEU A 93 -2.51 -15.20 -16.09
N ALA A 94 -1.45 -14.40 -15.97
CA ALA A 94 -1.53 -12.98 -15.61
C ALA A 94 -0.76 -12.09 -16.60
N ASN A 95 -0.63 -12.54 -17.85
CA ASN A 95 -0.18 -11.68 -18.93
C ASN A 95 -1.16 -10.50 -19.11
N THR A 96 -0.72 -9.41 -19.70
CA THR A 96 -1.49 -8.14 -19.76
C THR A 96 -2.87 -8.30 -20.38
N THR A 97 -3.07 -9.17 -21.35
CA THR A 97 -4.38 -9.49 -21.93
C THR A 97 -5.40 -9.93 -20.87
N PHE A 98 -4.95 -10.66 -19.85
CA PHE A 98 -5.81 -11.20 -18.79
C PHE A 98 -5.95 -10.30 -17.58
N LEU A 99 -5.54 -9.04 -17.68
CA LEU A 99 -5.79 -8.04 -16.65
C LEU A 99 -7.02 -7.21 -17.01
N LYS A 100 -7.95 -7.03 -16.06
CA LYS A 100 -9.17 -6.24 -16.27
C LYS A 100 -8.98 -4.76 -15.96
N LYS A 101 -7.99 -4.41 -15.11
CA LYS A 101 -7.73 -3.03 -14.69
C LYS A 101 -6.37 -2.88 -14.01
N ILE A 102 -5.98 -1.63 -13.80
CA ILE A 102 -4.83 -1.23 -12.98
C ILE A 102 -5.34 -0.84 -11.60
N SER A 103 -4.88 -1.52 -10.54
CA SER A 103 -5.36 -1.26 -9.18
C SER A 103 -4.75 -0.04 -8.53
N HIS A 104 -3.46 0.22 -8.75
CA HIS A 104 -2.76 1.38 -8.20
C HIS A 104 -1.83 1.96 -9.26
N SER A 105 -1.80 3.30 -9.31
CA SER A 105 -0.83 4.04 -10.10
C SER A 105 -0.29 5.20 -9.26
N SER A 106 1.01 5.43 -9.31
CA SER A 106 1.65 6.59 -8.65
C SER A 106 1.76 7.82 -9.54
N GLN A 107 1.26 7.74 -10.76
CA GLN A 107 1.28 8.81 -11.76
C GLN A 107 0.06 8.69 -12.64
N GLN A 108 -0.13 9.68 -13.55
CA GLN A 108 -1.04 9.53 -14.67
C GLN A 108 -0.79 8.22 -15.41
N LEU A 109 -1.86 7.58 -15.84
CA LEU A 109 -1.79 6.37 -16.64
C LEU A 109 -1.34 6.76 -18.06
N ARG A 110 -0.03 6.71 -18.28
CA ARG A 110 0.59 7.02 -19.56
C ARG A 110 1.21 5.76 -20.15
N ILE A 111 1.11 5.62 -21.47
CA ILE A 111 1.63 4.45 -22.21
C ILE A 111 3.16 4.39 -22.12
N ASP A 112 3.84 5.53 -22.18
CA ASP A 112 5.30 5.64 -22.25
C ASP A 112 6.00 5.37 -20.90
N LYS A 113 5.32 5.62 -19.77
CA LYS A 113 5.90 5.48 -18.42
C LYS A 113 4.89 4.93 -17.40
N ILE A 114 4.25 3.83 -17.72
CA ILE A 114 3.26 3.29 -16.81
C ILE A 114 3.86 2.80 -15.50
N ARG A 115 3.46 3.43 -14.39
CA ARG A 115 3.79 3.03 -13.03
C ARG A 115 2.53 2.55 -12.32
N GLY A 116 2.03 1.42 -12.76
CA GLY A 116 0.86 0.79 -12.17
C GLY A 116 1.21 -0.54 -11.53
N THR A 117 0.36 -0.98 -10.61
CA THR A 117 0.38 -2.34 -10.06
C THR A 117 -0.99 -2.96 -10.22
N PHE A 118 -1.02 -4.27 -10.37
CA PHE A 118 -2.26 -5.05 -10.36
C PHE A 118 -2.27 -6.02 -9.17
N LEU A 119 -3.47 -6.35 -8.74
CA LEU A 119 -3.74 -7.27 -7.64
C LEU A 119 -4.29 -8.59 -8.20
N GLY A 120 -4.31 -9.63 -7.39
CA GLY A 120 -4.81 -10.94 -7.84
C GLY A 120 -6.27 -10.93 -8.31
N HIS A 121 -7.11 -10.06 -7.73
CA HIS A 121 -8.50 -9.91 -8.17
C HIS A 121 -8.66 -9.11 -9.47
N ASP A 122 -7.59 -8.48 -9.98
CA ASP A 122 -7.58 -7.82 -11.29
C ASP A 122 -7.31 -8.81 -12.43
N ILE A 123 -6.89 -10.03 -12.13
CA ILE A 123 -6.67 -11.08 -13.12
C ILE A 123 -8.01 -11.69 -13.48
N LEU A 124 -8.31 -11.76 -14.77
CA LEU A 124 -9.51 -12.37 -15.31
C LEU A 124 -9.50 -13.88 -15.06
N ARG A 125 -10.61 -14.42 -14.57
CA ARG A 125 -10.82 -15.85 -14.35
C ARG A 125 -11.33 -16.57 -15.61
N GLU A 126 -11.76 -15.79 -16.58
CA GLU A 126 -12.24 -16.24 -17.88
C GLU A 126 -11.97 -15.11 -18.90
N TYR A 127 -11.62 -15.49 -20.12
CA TYR A 127 -11.43 -14.57 -21.23
C TYR A 127 -12.15 -15.14 -22.46
N GLU A 128 -13.11 -14.42 -22.99
CA GLU A 128 -13.92 -14.82 -24.18
C GLU A 128 -14.52 -16.25 -24.08
N GLY A 129 -15.04 -16.59 -22.89
CA GLY A 129 -15.63 -17.91 -22.62
C GLY A 129 -14.61 -19.01 -22.27
N ILE A 130 -13.31 -18.70 -22.32
CA ILE A 130 -12.23 -19.65 -21.98
C ILE A 130 -11.81 -19.44 -20.54
N ALA A 131 -11.97 -20.45 -19.68
CA ALA A 131 -11.60 -20.39 -18.29
C ALA A 131 -10.07 -20.27 -18.14
N ASN A 132 -9.60 -19.31 -17.32
CA ASN A 132 -8.18 -19.08 -17.06
C ASN A 132 -7.66 -20.10 -16.02
N ARG A 133 -7.33 -21.28 -16.50
CA ARG A 133 -6.82 -22.42 -15.73
C ARG A 133 -5.86 -23.26 -16.59
N PRO A 134 -5.04 -24.13 -15.98
CA PRO A 134 -3.96 -24.85 -16.65
C PRO A 134 -4.33 -25.57 -17.95
N GLU A 135 -5.52 -26.16 -18.01
CA GLU A 135 -5.98 -26.91 -19.18
C GLU A 135 -6.08 -26.03 -20.44
N ASN A 136 -6.29 -24.71 -20.25
CA ASN A 136 -6.51 -23.76 -21.34
C ASN A 136 -5.33 -22.80 -21.53
N PHE A 137 -4.23 -22.95 -20.81
CA PHE A 137 -3.13 -21.96 -20.84
C PHE A 137 -2.48 -21.82 -22.22
N ASP A 138 -2.34 -22.90 -22.98
CA ASP A 138 -1.77 -22.83 -24.33
C ASP A 138 -2.67 -22.02 -25.27
N GLU A 139 -3.99 -22.24 -25.22
CA GLU A 139 -4.97 -21.48 -25.99
C GLU A 139 -5.01 -20.01 -25.61
N LEU A 140 -5.12 -19.74 -24.30
CA LEU A 140 -5.11 -18.36 -23.78
C LEU A 140 -3.81 -17.64 -24.15
N PHE A 141 -2.66 -18.28 -24.02
CA PHE A 141 -1.41 -17.65 -24.39
C PHE A 141 -1.28 -17.43 -25.89
N TYR A 142 -1.83 -18.30 -26.71
CA TYR A 142 -1.94 -18.08 -28.17
C TYR A 142 -2.76 -16.84 -28.49
N ILE A 143 -3.88 -16.61 -27.78
CA ILE A 143 -4.68 -15.38 -27.92
C ILE A 143 -3.86 -14.18 -27.46
N HIS A 144 -3.20 -14.25 -26.29
CA HIS A 144 -2.37 -13.16 -25.79
C HIS A 144 -1.28 -12.77 -26.80
N ALA A 145 -0.65 -13.71 -27.45
CA ALA A 145 0.42 -13.48 -28.43
C ALA A 145 -0.03 -12.73 -29.71
N GLN A 146 -1.34 -12.56 -29.91
CA GLN A 146 -1.89 -11.73 -31.01
C GLN A 146 -1.84 -10.23 -30.71
N PHE A 147 -1.58 -9.83 -29.47
CA PHE A 147 -1.59 -8.45 -29.03
C PHE A 147 -0.17 -8.01 -28.66
N THR A 148 0.16 -6.77 -29.02
CA THR A 148 1.36 -6.11 -28.54
C THR A 148 1.19 -5.62 -27.09
N TRP A 149 2.29 -5.36 -26.43
CA TRP A 149 2.30 -4.72 -25.10
C TRP A 149 1.54 -3.39 -25.11
N GLU A 150 1.75 -2.57 -26.14
CA GLU A 150 1.16 -1.24 -26.28
C GLU A 150 -0.36 -1.32 -26.45
N GLU A 151 -0.87 -2.24 -27.26
CA GLU A 151 -2.32 -2.45 -27.43
C GLU A 151 -2.98 -2.87 -26.13
N ASN A 152 -2.39 -3.84 -25.43
CA ASN A 152 -2.87 -4.25 -24.11
C ASN A 152 -2.84 -3.13 -23.11
N LEU A 153 -1.84 -2.26 -23.16
CA LEU A 153 -1.69 -1.14 -22.25
C LEU A 153 -2.76 -0.07 -22.49
N VAL A 154 -3.02 0.28 -23.75
CA VAL A 154 -4.12 1.18 -24.14
C VAL A 154 -5.45 0.65 -23.60
N ARG A 155 -5.76 -0.61 -23.89
CA ARG A 155 -6.97 -1.27 -23.38
C ARG A 155 -7.08 -1.22 -21.85
N LEU A 156 -5.99 -1.50 -21.13
CA LEU A 156 -5.97 -1.46 -19.66
C LEU A 156 -6.21 -0.05 -19.11
N ILE A 157 -5.69 0.97 -19.77
CA ILE A 157 -5.91 2.38 -19.38
C ILE A 157 -7.37 2.74 -19.60
N GLU A 158 -7.92 2.45 -20.78
CA GLU A 158 -9.32 2.70 -21.13
C GLU A 158 -10.28 2.00 -20.17
N THR A 159 -10.11 0.69 -19.96
CA THR A 159 -10.96 -0.07 -19.04
C THR A 159 -10.84 0.40 -17.60
N THR A 160 -9.66 0.83 -17.17
CA THR A 160 -9.45 1.39 -15.83
C THR A 160 -10.16 2.74 -15.67
N ASN A 161 -10.08 3.61 -16.67
CA ASN A 161 -10.72 4.92 -16.65
C ASN A 161 -12.25 4.84 -16.79
N ALA A 162 -12.78 3.83 -17.47
CA ALA A 162 -14.22 3.59 -17.60
C ALA A 162 -14.88 3.09 -16.31
N ILE A 163 -14.10 2.70 -15.28
CA ILE A 163 -14.68 2.21 -14.01
C ILE A 163 -15.34 3.37 -13.25
N VAL A 164 -16.64 3.30 -13.08
CA VAL A 164 -17.41 4.24 -12.24
C VAL A 164 -17.07 3.98 -10.77
N PRO A 165 -16.74 5.01 -9.97
CA PRO A 165 -16.50 4.87 -8.53
C PRO A 165 -17.77 4.35 -7.82
N ALA A 166 -17.60 3.46 -6.85
CA ALA A 166 -18.70 2.98 -6.01
C ALA A 166 -19.23 4.05 -5.04
N GLY A 167 -18.51 5.17 -4.86
CA GLY A 167 -18.88 6.30 -4.02
C GLY A 167 -18.30 7.61 -4.55
N GLN A 168 -18.77 8.72 -3.99
CA GLN A 168 -18.27 10.03 -4.35
C GLN A 168 -16.98 10.33 -3.58
N ARG A 169 -16.03 10.99 -4.25
CA ARG A 169 -14.89 11.63 -3.61
C ARG A 169 -15.39 12.80 -2.76
N PHE A 170 -14.64 13.12 -1.72
CA PHE A 170 -14.95 14.28 -0.91
C PHE A 170 -14.62 15.56 -1.71
N GLU A 171 -15.66 16.34 -2.02
CA GLU A 171 -15.53 17.64 -2.67
C GLU A 171 -15.90 18.72 -1.62
N PRO A 172 -14.90 19.49 -1.11
CA PRO A 172 -15.15 20.49 -0.08
C PRO A 172 -15.89 21.70 -0.66
N THR A 173 -16.88 22.19 0.10
CA THR A 173 -17.51 23.51 -0.15
C THR A 173 -16.49 24.64 0.09
N GLU A 174 -16.80 25.88 -0.29
CA GLU A 174 -15.91 27.02 -0.06
C GLU A 174 -15.59 27.22 1.43
N GLN A 175 -16.56 27.07 2.31
CA GLN A 175 -16.32 27.13 3.75
C GLN A 175 -15.42 26.01 4.22
N GLN A 176 -15.62 24.80 3.73
CA GLN A 176 -14.77 23.65 4.06
C GLN A 176 -13.35 23.80 3.51
N ARG A 177 -13.17 24.42 2.34
CA ARG A 177 -11.84 24.76 1.80
C ARG A 177 -11.12 25.75 2.73
N ALA A 178 -11.81 26.80 3.16
CA ALA A 178 -11.27 27.75 4.13
C ALA A 178 -10.85 27.06 5.43
N ASN A 179 -11.70 26.21 5.98
CA ASN A 179 -11.42 25.42 7.18
C ASN A 179 -10.20 24.52 7.01
N ILE A 180 -10.10 23.81 5.87
CA ILE A 180 -8.94 22.94 5.56
C ILE A 180 -7.64 23.76 5.55
N LEU A 181 -7.64 24.92 4.90
CA LEU A 181 -6.45 25.76 4.82
C LEU A 181 -6.07 26.37 6.18
N GLN A 182 -7.07 26.70 7.00
CA GLN A 182 -6.87 27.21 8.36
C GLN A 182 -6.21 26.17 9.28
N ALA A 183 -6.30 24.88 8.98
CA ALA A 183 -5.64 23.83 9.74
C ALA A 183 -4.11 24.04 9.85
N SER A 184 -3.48 24.75 8.92
CA SER A 184 -2.06 25.10 8.98
C SER A 184 -1.75 26.08 10.14
N GLU A 185 -2.61 27.08 10.34
CA GLU A 185 -2.50 28.06 11.42
C GLU A 185 -2.78 27.38 12.76
N LEU A 186 -3.80 26.54 12.79
CA LEU A 186 -4.16 25.76 13.98
C LEU A 186 -3.03 24.79 14.38
N ALA A 187 -2.43 24.08 13.45
CA ALA A 187 -1.29 23.20 13.72
C ALA A 187 -0.10 23.98 14.29
N ASN A 188 0.21 25.15 13.71
CA ASN A 188 1.26 26.03 14.25
C ASN A 188 0.93 26.55 15.66
N LEU A 189 -0.32 26.90 15.93
CA LEU A 189 -0.75 27.32 17.26
C LEU A 189 -0.59 26.19 18.30
N LEU A 190 -0.92 24.96 17.91
CA LEU A 190 -0.91 23.81 18.81
C LEU A 190 0.48 23.22 19.04
N SER A 191 1.44 23.39 18.15
CA SER A 191 2.79 22.83 18.28
C SER A 191 3.49 23.17 19.61
N ASN A 192 3.14 24.31 20.23
CA ASN A 192 3.63 24.75 21.54
C ASN A 192 2.56 24.73 22.66
N ASN A 193 1.39 24.16 22.39
CA ASN A 193 0.31 24.11 23.39
C ASN A 193 0.60 22.99 24.41
N PRO A 194 0.56 23.32 25.74
CA PRO A 194 0.87 22.35 26.79
C PRO A 194 -0.02 21.07 26.76
N GLU A 195 -1.32 21.22 26.47
CA GLU A 195 -2.23 20.07 26.40
C GLU A 195 -1.93 19.18 25.20
N TYR A 196 -1.52 19.78 24.07
CA TYR A 196 -1.08 19.03 22.90
C TYR A 196 0.20 18.25 23.20
N LEU A 197 1.19 18.89 23.82
CA LEU A 197 2.44 18.22 24.24
C LEU A 197 2.17 17.12 25.28
N GLN A 198 1.20 17.33 26.17
CA GLN A 198 0.80 16.33 27.15
C GLN A 198 0.25 15.06 26.49
N ILE A 199 -0.44 15.15 25.35
CA ILE A 199 -0.88 13.97 24.57
C ILE A 199 0.33 13.11 24.19
N GLY A 200 1.40 13.74 23.68
CA GLY A 200 2.64 13.04 23.33
C GLY A 200 3.27 12.35 24.54
N ASN A 201 3.34 13.04 25.68
CA ASN A 201 3.89 12.49 26.92
C ASN A 201 3.08 11.30 27.43
N GLU A 202 1.75 11.38 27.43
CA GLU A 202 0.87 10.28 27.84
C GLU A 202 1.02 9.04 26.94
N LEU A 203 1.14 9.24 25.63
CA LEU A 203 1.36 8.15 24.68
C LEU A 203 2.77 7.54 24.86
N SER A 204 3.78 8.37 25.10
CA SER A 204 5.15 7.91 25.38
C SER A 204 5.19 7.09 26.67
N GLN A 205 4.51 7.53 27.73
CA GLN A 205 4.40 6.76 28.97
C GLN A 205 3.77 5.38 28.72
N ARG A 206 2.72 5.28 27.90
CA ARG A 206 2.12 3.99 27.54
C ARG A 206 3.07 3.09 26.77
N VAL A 207 3.94 3.67 25.94
CA VAL A 207 4.99 2.92 25.25
C VAL A 207 5.98 2.37 26.27
N ASP A 208 6.40 3.17 27.26
CA ASP A 208 7.33 2.73 28.31
C ASP A 208 6.72 1.64 29.19
N GLU A 209 5.44 1.77 29.55
CA GLU A 209 4.69 0.75 30.31
C GLU A 209 4.57 -0.59 29.59
N ASN A 210 4.63 -0.58 28.23
CA ASN A 210 4.51 -1.76 27.37
C ASN A 210 5.81 -2.08 26.61
N LEU A 211 6.96 -1.57 27.04
CA LEU A 211 8.20 -1.59 26.28
C LEU A 211 8.60 -2.99 25.80
N GLU A 212 8.61 -4.00 26.68
CA GLU A 212 8.98 -5.35 26.31
C GLU A 212 8.02 -5.94 25.25
N ALA A 213 6.71 -5.76 25.44
CA ALA A 213 5.71 -6.26 24.49
C ALA A 213 5.79 -5.55 23.12
N ILE A 214 6.19 -4.28 23.10
CA ILE A 214 6.41 -3.51 21.86
C ILE A 214 7.68 -3.99 21.15
N LEU A 215 8.76 -4.25 21.87
CA LEU A 215 9.98 -4.85 21.32
C LEU A 215 9.71 -6.23 20.71
N ASP A 216 8.99 -7.10 21.43
CA ASP A 216 8.57 -8.40 20.91
C ASP A 216 7.68 -8.27 19.66
N ALA A 217 6.74 -7.33 19.67
CA ALA A 217 5.93 -7.03 18.50
C ALA A 217 6.77 -6.52 17.33
N GLY A 218 7.88 -5.82 17.59
CA GLY A 218 8.85 -5.34 16.59
C GLY A 218 9.45 -6.46 15.74
N GLU A 219 9.60 -7.66 16.28
CA GLU A 219 10.13 -8.85 15.59
C GLU A 219 9.12 -9.51 14.63
N ILE A 220 7.86 -9.09 14.62
CA ILE A 220 6.84 -9.64 13.73
C ILE A 220 7.15 -9.25 12.28
N ASP A 221 7.42 -10.20 11.40
CA ASP A 221 7.72 -9.96 9.98
C ASP A 221 6.58 -9.27 9.21
N ASN A 222 5.34 -9.60 9.55
CA ASN A 222 4.18 -9.02 8.88
C ASN A 222 3.91 -7.60 9.38
N VAL A 223 4.22 -6.61 8.53
CA VAL A 223 4.12 -5.18 8.83
C VAL A 223 2.73 -4.76 9.35
N ASN A 224 1.65 -5.32 8.80
CA ASN A 224 0.30 -4.97 9.24
C ASN A 224 -0.04 -5.58 10.62
N LEU A 225 0.36 -6.82 10.87
CA LEU A 225 0.17 -7.46 12.17
C LEU A 225 0.99 -6.75 13.25
N ARG A 226 2.24 -6.41 12.94
CA ARG A 226 3.11 -5.65 13.82
C ARG A 226 2.50 -4.30 14.19
N GLY A 227 2.10 -3.50 13.20
CA GLY A 227 1.46 -2.21 13.42
C GLY A 227 0.23 -2.32 14.31
N ASN A 228 -0.73 -3.16 13.94
CA ASN A 228 -1.96 -3.37 14.71
C ASN A 228 -1.68 -3.81 16.17
N ARG A 229 -0.66 -4.68 16.39
CA ARG A 229 -0.32 -5.12 17.75
C ARG A 229 0.23 -3.98 18.59
N ILE A 230 1.10 -3.13 18.03
CA ILE A 230 1.67 -1.98 18.72
C ILE A 230 0.59 -0.92 19.00
N GLU A 231 -0.27 -0.62 18.01
CA GLU A 231 -1.43 0.26 18.18
C GLU A 231 -2.30 -0.20 19.37
N GLN A 232 -2.62 -1.51 19.45
CA GLN A 232 -3.40 -2.07 20.56
C GLN A 232 -2.71 -1.93 21.93
N LEU A 233 -1.40 -2.13 22.00
CA LEU A 233 -0.64 -1.97 23.23
C LEU A 233 -0.65 -0.51 23.74
N ILE A 234 -0.65 0.45 22.84
CA ILE A 234 -0.61 1.87 23.18
C ILE A 234 -2.02 2.42 23.48
N THR A 235 -3.02 2.05 22.67
CA THR A 235 -4.38 2.59 22.79
C THR A 235 -5.26 1.83 23.78
N GLY A 236 -4.94 0.57 24.05
CA GLY A 236 -5.77 -0.34 24.85
C GLY A 236 -7.10 -0.71 24.17
N ALA A 237 -7.28 -0.40 22.90
CA ALA A 237 -8.53 -0.58 22.18
C ALA A 237 -8.53 -1.84 21.31
N ASP A 238 -9.63 -2.58 21.31
CA ASP A 238 -9.89 -3.63 20.34
C ASP A 238 -10.23 -3.01 18.96
N GLY A 239 -9.21 -2.91 18.12
CA GLY A 239 -9.29 -3.03 16.67
C GLY A 239 -10.31 -2.22 15.86
N LEU A 240 -10.84 -1.10 16.32
CA LEU A 240 -11.64 -0.20 15.51
C LEU A 240 -10.74 0.60 14.57
N ARG A 241 -10.73 0.22 13.29
CA ARG A 241 -10.04 0.92 12.19
C ARG A 241 -10.72 2.24 11.85
N LEU A 242 -10.56 3.22 12.71
CA LEU A 242 -10.88 4.61 12.40
C LEU A 242 -9.71 5.25 11.63
N LEU A 243 -9.90 6.47 11.17
CA LEU A 243 -8.84 7.24 10.51
C LEU A 243 -7.70 7.56 11.47
N GLU A 244 -8.06 7.73 12.71
CA GLU A 244 -7.24 8.02 13.88
C GLU A 244 -7.34 6.89 14.90
N ASP A 245 -6.24 6.59 15.56
CA ASP A 245 -6.18 5.61 16.64
C ASP A 245 -6.62 6.23 17.97
N MET A 246 -6.53 7.55 18.09
CA MET A 246 -6.98 8.32 19.24
C MET A 246 -7.47 9.69 18.82
N SER A 247 -8.48 10.20 19.53
CA SER A 247 -8.98 11.59 19.42
C SER A 247 -9.08 12.21 20.81
N ARG A 248 -8.66 13.48 20.96
CA ARG A 248 -8.78 14.26 22.18
C ARG A 248 -9.22 15.69 21.88
N THR A 249 -10.22 16.18 22.61
CA THR A 249 -10.61 17.59 22.58
C THR A 249 -9.85 18.34 23.67
N LEU A 250 -9.18 19.42 23.29
CA LEU A 250 -8.46 20.32 24.19
C LEU A 250 -9.43 21.29 24.85
N THR A 251 -9.04 21.89 26.00
CA THR A 251 -9.87 22.85 26.71
C THR A 251 -10.20 24.09 25.89
N ILE A 252 -9.35 24.45 24.93
CA ILE A 252 -9.58 25.53 23.96
C ILE A 252 -10.54 25.18 22.83
N GLY A 253 -11.19 24.01 22.89
CA GLY A 253 -12.22 23.58 21.93
C GLY A 253 -11.71 22.96 20.61
N HIS A 254 -10.41 22.77 20.48
CA HIS A 254 -9.82 22.10 19.31
C HIS A 254 -9.67 20.60 19.51
N GLU A 255 -9.86 19.85 18.44
CA GLU A 255 -9.72 18.39 18.43
C GLU A 255 -8.36 17.99 17.85
N VAL A 256 -7.64 17.13 18.56
CA VAL A 256 -6.40 16.49 18.09
C VAL A 256 -6.69 15.04 17.76
N LYS A 257 -6.47 14.65 16.51
CA LYS A 257 -6.57 13.27 16.05
C LYS A 257 -5.18 12.71 15.83
N VAL A 258 -4.90 11.58 16.47
CA VAL A 258 -3.59 10.94 16.44
C VAL A 258 -3.67 9.61 15.70
N ASP A 259 -2.76 9.42 14.77
CA ASP A 259 -2.57 8.18 13.98
C ASP A 259 -1.18 7.60 14.34
N ILE A 260 -1.14 6.42 14.93
CA ILE A 260 0.10 5.78 15.40
C ILE A 260 0.87 5.18 14.21
N LYS A 261 2.14 5.52 14.11
CA LYS A 261 3.03 5.08 13.02
C LYS A 261 4.25 4.36 13.56
N THR A 262 4.36 3.07 13.26
CA THR A 262 5.51 2.26 13.67
C THR A 262 6.59 2.22 12.60
N LYS A 263 7.85 2.41 13.00
CA LYS A 263 9.03 2.25 12.15
C LYS A 263 10.09 1.40 12.84
N ILE A 264 10.56 0.36 12.15
CA ILE A 264 11.80 -0.33 12.57
C ILE A 264 12.97 0.51 12.08
N LEU A 265 13.77 1.02 13.02
CA LEU A 265 14.81 2.01 12.74
C LEU A 265 15.98 1.44 11.91
N THR A 266 16.22 0.14 12.00
CA THR A 266 17.25 -0.56 11.21
C THR A 266 16.83 -0.83 9.76
N LEU A 267 15.52 -0.63 9.42
CA LEU A 267 15.01 -0.83 8.07
C LEU A 267 14.84 0.50 7.31
N SER A 268 15.11 0.46 6.01
CA SER A 268 14.93 1.63 5.12
C SER A 268 13.46 1.95 4.81
N SER A 269 12.52 1.03 5.08
CA SER A 269 11.09 1.22 4.81
C SER A 269 10.48 2.19 5.81
N ASN A 270 9.67 3.13 5.31
CA ASN A 270 8.89 4.06 6.13
C ASN A 270 7.41 3.61 6.23
N PRO A 271 6.70 4.03 7.28
CA PRO A 271 5.27 3.81 7.39
C PRO A 271 4.52 4.52 6.25
N LYS A 272 3.30 4.05 5.95
CA LYS A 272 2.40 4.72 5.02
C LYS A 272 1.89 6.03 5.65
N GLY A 273 1.62 7.01 4.81
CA GLY A 273 0.93 8.23 5.25
C GLY A 273 -0.59 8.00 5.40
N PHE A 274 -1.38 8.84 4.78
CA PHE A 274 -2.84 8.87 4.95
C PHE A 274 -3.58 8.86 3.60
N THR A 275 -4.87 8.51 3.66
CA THR A 275 -5.80 8.66 2.52
C THR A 275 -6.23 10.12 2.41
N ILE A 276 -6.00 10.76 1.27
CA ILE A 276 -6.17 12.21 1.07
C ILE A 276 -7.61 12.66 1.36
N ASP A 277 -8.62 12.00 0.77
CA ASP A 277 -10.02 12.39 0.99
C ASP A 277 -10.47 12.27 2.45
N LYS A 278 -9.91 11.32 3.20
CA LYS A 278 -10.20 11.18 4.63
C LYS A 278 -9.64 12.36 5.42
N VAL A 279 -8.38 12.74 5.15
CA VAL A 279 -7.75 13.89 5.81
C VAL A 279 -8.48 15.17 5.47
N LEU A 280 -8.78 15.44 4.20
CA LEU A 280 -9.55 16.62 3.80
C LEU A 280 -10.91 16.68 4.50
N LYS A 281 -11.64 15.56 4.57
CA LYS A 281 -12.91 15.47 5.26
C LYS A 281 -12.79 15.76 6.75
N THR A 282 -11.72 15.29 7.40
CA THR A 282 -11.46 15.54 8.81
C THR A 282 -11.13 17.02 9.06
N LEU A 283 -10.25 17.62 8.29
CA LEU A 283 -9.86 19.02 8.43
C LEU A 283 -10.99 20.00 8.05
N ALA A 284 -11.97 19.56 7.27
CA ALA A 284 -13.12 20.39 6.88
C ALA A 284 -14.01 20.84 8.04
N SER A 285 -13.88 20.23 9.23
CA SER A 285 -14.55 20.69 10.46
C SER A 285 -14.07 22.07 10.94
N GLY A 286 -12.82 22.45 10.64
CA GLY A 286 -12.22 23.74 10.97
C GLY A 286 -11.63 23.85 12.38
N ASN A 287 -11.81 22.85 13.21
CA ASN A 287 -11.33 22.85 14.61
C ASN A 287 -10.42 21.64 14.93
N THR A 288 -9.99 20.92 13.91
CA THR A 288 -9.26 19.65 14.06
C THR A 288 -7.85 19.74 13.48
N VAL A 289 -6.87 19.23 14.21
CA VAL A 289 -5.54 18.90 13.71
C VAL A 289 -5.35 17.39 13.67
N ILE A 290 -4.48 16.95 12.79
CA ILE A 290 -4.09 15.53 12.67
C ILE A 290 -2.60 15.42 12.92
N SER A 291 -2.21 14.51 13.80
CA SER A 291 -0.82 14.25 14.14
C SER A 291 -0.48 12.78 13.97
N PHE A 292 0.76 12.50 13.64
CA PHE A 292 1.33 11.17 13.76
C PHE A 292 1.99 11.03 15.13
N PHE A 293 1.73 9.91 15.80
CA PHE A 293 2.56 9.48 16.91
C PHE A 293 3.48 8.39 16.41
N PHE A 294 4.74 8.75 16.20
CA PHE A 294 5.76 7.82 15.72
C PHE A 294 6.30 6.97 16.87
N VAL A 295 6.44 5.67 16.60
CA VAL A 295 7.08 4.69 17.47
C VAL A 295 8.24 4.07 16.68
N GLY A 296 9.43 4.58 16.91
CA GLY A 296 10.67 4.08 16.31
C GLY A 296 11.25 2.97 17.17
N ILE A 297 11.41 1.76 16.61
CA ILE A 297 11.87 0.58 17.33
C ILE A 297 13.22 0.15 16.77
N ASN A 298 14.21 0.00 17.66
CA ASN A 298 15.45 -0.68 17.34
C ASN A 298 15.48 -2.03 18.07
N THR A 299 15.21 -3.09 17.33
CA THR A 299 15.15 -4.45 17.89
C THR A 299 16.53 -5.00 18.27
N GLU A 300 17.60 -4.54 17.60
CA GLU A 300 18.97 -4.96 17.88
C GLU A 300 19.49 -4.36 19.20
N SER A 301 19.32 -3.05 19.37
CA SER A 301 19.77 -2.31 20.58
C SER A 301 18.69 -2.24 21.66
N LYS A 302 17.53 -2.84 21.44
CA LYS A 302 16.40 -2.96 22.38
C LYS A 302 15.95 -1.63 22.99
N PHE A 303 15.75 -0.61 22.15
CA PHE A 303 15.19 0.66 22.59
C PHE A 303 14.06 1.12 21.68
N VAL A 304 13.20 1.98 22.22
CA VAL A 304 12.11 2.62 21.51
C VAL A 304 12.23 4.13 21.68
N VAL A 305 11.98 4.87 20.62
CA VAL A 305 11.86 6.35 20.66
C VAL A 305 10.48 6.74 20.13
N THR A 306 9.92 7.78 20.70
CA THR A 306 8.59 8.26 20.35
C THR A 306 8.61 9.74 19.99
N SER A 307 7.69 10.16 19.13
CA SER A 307 7.50 11.57 18.80
C SER A 307 6.06 11.82 18.35
N LEU A 308 5.41 12.85 18.91
CA LEU A 308 4.13 13.37 18.41
C LEU A 308 4.42 14.51 17.45
N VAL A 309 3.90 14.43 16.23
CA VAL A 309 4.24 15.38 15.15
C VAL A 309 3.00 15.63 14.28
N SER A 310 2.66 16.89 14.05
CA SER A 310 1.61 17.25 13.09
C SER A 310 1.92 16.69 11.70
N ILE A 311 0.88 16.24 10.97
CA ILE A 311 1.04 15.88 9.54
C ILE A 311 1.45 17.08 8.67
N LEU A 312 1.37 18.29 9.22
CA LEU A 312 1.74 19.56 8.59
C LEU A 312 3.12 20.08 9.04
N ASP A 313 3.85 19.32 9.87
CA ASP A 313 5.24 19.62 10.19
C ASP A 313 6.12 19.63 8.93
N GLU A 314 7.09 20.51 8.88
CA GLU A 314 7.96 20.70 7.73
C GLU A 314 8.74 19.44 7.37
N THR A 315 9.22 18.68 8.35
CA THR A 315 9.91 17.40 8.14
C THR A 315 8.98 16.36 7.51
N ILE A 316 7.73 16.31 7.98
CA ILE A 316 6.71 15.41 7.45
C ILE A 316 6.31 15.79 6.03
N LEU A 317 6.07 17.08 5.77
CA LEU A 317 5.71 17.56 4.43
C LEU A 317 6.82 17.27 3.42
N ASN A 318 8.08 17.50 3.77
CA ASN A 318 9.24 17.21 2.91
C ASN A 318 9.44 15.72 2.66
N ALA A 319 9.06 14.85 3.60
CA ALA A 319 9.10 13.40 3.44
C ALA A 319 7.88 12.84 2.71
N THR A 320 6.81 13.62 2.55
CA THR A 320 5.54 13.15 2.00
C THR A 320 5.53 13.18 0.47
N ARG A 321 5.11 12.07 -0.14
CA ARG A 321 4.82 11.99 -1.57
C ARG A 321 3.38 11.58 -1.80
N ILE A 322 2.73 12.25 -2.75
CA ILE A 322 1.37 11.95 -3.16
C ILE A 322 1.41 10.80 -4.16
N GLN A 323 0.61 9.78 -3.89
CA GLN A 323 0.33 8.69 -4.80
C GLN A 323 -1.12 8.81 -5.26
N PHE A 324 -1.31 9.09 -6.54
CA PHE A 324 -2.62 9.31 -7.15
C PHE A 324 -3.40 8.00 -7.29
N HIS A 325 -4.72 8.10 -7.22
CA HIS A 325 -5.62 7.05 -7.67
C HIS A 325 -6.24 7.44 -9.02
N TRP A 326 -6.53 6.43 -9.85
CA TRP A 326 -7.23 6.69 -11.13
C TRP A 326 -8.68 7.13 -10.90
N ALA A 327 -9.33 7.64 -11.95
CA ALA A 327 -10.68 8.22 -11.87
C ALA A 327 -11.74 7.30 -11.23
N GLY A 328 -11.66 5.98 -11.46
CA GLY A 328 -12.58 4.98 -10.90
C GLY A 328 -12.42 4.67 -9.40
N ARG A 329 -11.45 5.28 -8.68
CA ARG A 329 -11.31 5.10 -7.23
C ARG A 329 -12.12 6.13 -6.44
N ASN A 330 -12.63 5.71 -5.26
CA ASN A 330 -13.38 6.58 -4.35
C ASN A 330 -12.51 7.64 -3.65
N SER A 331 -11.20 7.54 -3.72
CA SER A 331 -10.26 8.50 -3.17
C SER A 331 -9.34 9.02 -4.28
N ARG A 332 -9.02 10.32 -4.22
CA ARG A 332 -8.08 10.95 -5.14
C ARG A 332 -6.64 10.49 -4.99
N GLY A 333 -6.31 9.87 -3.87
CA GLY A 333 -5.00 9.31 -3.63
C GLY A 333 -4.69 9.02 -2.17
N VAL A 334 -3.46 8.59 -1.95
CA VAL A 334 -2.85 8.38 -0.63
C VAL A 334 -1.51 9.10 -0.58
N THR A 335 -1.05 9.41 0.61
CA THR A 335 0.33 9.88 0.81
C THR A 335 1.24 8.71 1.21
N GLN A 336 2.51 8.83 0.89
CA GLN A 336 3.58 7.90 1.27
C GLN A 336 4.69 8.71 1.93
N LEU A 337 5.20 8.23 3.05
CA LEU A 337 6.36 8.82 3.70
C LEU A 337 7.62 8.18 3.09
N THR A 338 8.20 8.82 2.08
CA THR A 338 9.33 8.25 1.30
C THR A 338 10.64 9.00 1.50
N GLY A 339 10.61 10.13 2.18
CA GLY A 339 11.78 10.94 2.51
C GLY A 339 12.49 10.46 3.77
N ASN A 340 13.48 11.25 4.21
CA ASN A 340 14.19 10.97 5.45
C ASN A 340 13.32 11.38 6.66
N LEU A 341 12.98 10.41 7.48
CA LEU A 341 12.26 10.59 8.74
C LEU A 341 13.17 10.46 9.97
N SER A 342 14.49 10.31 9.81
CA SER A 342 15.39 10.08 10.96
C SER A 342 15.31 11.20 11.98
N ARG A 343 15.16 12.44 11.51
CA ARG A 343 15.07 13.63 12.39
C ARG A 343 13.90 13.56 13.38
N VAL A 344 12.78 12.95 13.02
CA VAL A 344 11.61 12.80 13.90
C VAL A 344 11.92 11.93 15.13
N PHE A 345 12.98 11.13 15.07
CA PHE A 345 13.41 10.23 16.14
C PHE A 345 14.65 10.74 16.91
N GLU A 346 15.11 11.96 16.65
CA GLU A 346 16.22 12.60 17.36
C GLU A 346 15.70 13.21 18.68
N ALA A 347 16.50 13.13 19.73
CA ALA A 347 16.10 13.58 21.08
C ALA A 347 15.86 15.10 21.16
N ASP A 348 16.47 15.87 20.26
CA ASP A 348 16.33 17.33 20.15
C ASP A 348 15.33 17.75 19.08
N PHE A 349 14.53 16.81 18.55
CA PHE A 349 13.51 17.14 17.57
C PHE A 349 12.47 18.12 18.15
N LEU A 350 12.31 19.24 17.48
CA LEU A 350 11.27 20.20 17.75
C LEU A 350 10.34 20.30 16.55
N GLU A 351 9.04 20.15 16.78
CA GLU A 351 8.02 20.33 15.77
C GLU A 351 8.05 21.75 15.21
N SER A 352 8.04 21.89 13.90
CA SER A 352 8.03 23.16 13.19
C SER A 352 6.98 23.16 12.08
N VAL A 353 5.94 23.96 12.23
CA VAL A 353 4.89 24.11 11.23
C VAL A 353 5.10 25.41 10.44
N ASN A 354 5.58 25.30 9.22
CA ASN A 354 5.63 26.41 8.28
C ASN A 354 4.24 26.59 7.65
N ILE A 355 3.53 27.63 8.09
CA ILE A 355 2.14 27.90 7.68
C ILE A 355 2.00 28.01 6.16
N ASN A 356 2.93 28.66 5.47
CA ASN A 356 2.84 28.84 4.02
C ASN A 356 3.04 27.51 3.28
N LEU A 357 4.07 26.74 3.65
CA LEU A 357 4.32 25.43 3.09
C LEU A 357 3.13 24.47 3.34
N ALA A 358 2.57 24.50 4.53
CA ALA A 358 1.40 23.71 4.90
C ALA A 358 0.15 24.13 4.09
N LYS A 359 -0.09 25.44 3.90
CA LYS A 359 -1.18 25.94 3.07
C LYS A 359 -1.02 25.51 1.60
N GLU A 360 0.17 25.66 1.03
CA GLU A 360 0.46 25.21 -0.34
C GLU A 360 0.22 23.71 -0.50
N PHE A 361 0.66 22.91 0.45
CA PHE A 361 0.43 21.48 0.44
C PHE A 361 -1.06 21.13 0.52
N LEU A 362 -1.82 21.73 1.43
CA LEU A 362 -3.27 21.52 1.57
C LEU A 362 -4.03 21.97 0.32
N GLN A 363 -3.67 23.12 -0.26
CA GLN A 363 -4.23 23.61 -1.52
C GLN A 363 -4.01 22.58 -2.63
N LYS A 364 -2.80 22.04 -2.75
CA LYS A 364 -2.47 20.98 -3.70
C LYS A 364 -3.32 19.73 -3.48
N LEU A 365 -3.60 19.34 -2.23
CA LEU A 365 -4.47 18.20 -1.94
C LEU A 365 -5.93 18.45 -2.35
N ILE A 366 -6.44 19.68 -2.13
CA ILE A 366 -7.80 20.09 -2.50
C ILE A 366 -7.95 20.06 -4.04
N GLU A 367 -6.96 20.55 -4.77
CA GLU A 367 -6.98 20.69 -6.22
C GLU A 367 -6.65 19.40 -6.98
N LEU A 368 -6.24 18.34 -6.27
CA LEU A 368 -5.95 17.07 -6.91
C LEU A 368 -7.14 16.56 -7.70
N LYS A 369 -7.05 16.68 -9.03
CA LYS A 369 -8.06 16.13 -9.95
C LYS A 369 -7.83 14.62 -10.15
N PRO A 370 -8.88 13.88 -10.52
CA PRO A 370 -8.71 12.52 -11.04
C PRO A 370 -7.73 12.54 -12.20
N VAL A 371 -6.97 11.48 -12.32
CA VAL A 371 -6.19 11.24 -13.53
C VAL A 371 -7.19 10.94 -14.65
N THR A 372 -7.42 11.90 -15.53
CA THR A 372 -8.20 11.71 -16.77
C THR A 372 -7.26 11.52 -17.94
N SER A 373 -7.70 10.81 -18.97
CA SER A 373 -6.93 10.54 -20.20
C SER A 373 -6.64 11.78 -21.05
N ASP A 374 -7.21 12.95 -20.70
CA ASP A 374 -7.24 14.15 -21.56
C ASP A 374 -6.29 15.27 -21.11
N SER A 375 -5.17 14.95 -20.46
CA SER A 375 -4.16 15.95 -20.10
C SER A 375 -2.75 15.52 -20.49
#